data_1bd0cd2717a8c67d14baafe12f4ead8f
#
_entry.id   1bd0cd2717a8c67d14baafe12f4ead8f
#
_cell.length_a   1.000
_cell.length_b   1.000
_cell.length_c   1.000
_cell.angle_alpha   90.00
_cell.angle_beta   90.00
_cell.angle_gamma   90.00
#
_symmetry.space_group_name_H-M   'P 1'
#
loop_
_entity.id
_entity.type
_entity.pdbx_description
1 polymer ?
#
loop_
_entity_poly.entity_id
_entity_poly.type
_entity_poly.pdbx_seq_one_letter_code
_entity_poly.pdbx_strand_id
1 'polypeptide(L)'
;MTKGQCRTAISQNQQNIRQYNSQIAQLKNDIDELNRVKGKIVELQNTLADCKGASKAKLDSTTGLNNVSHKILSGIYDGMGNLLTGHPYTKVHNGLESAITTITNEIAKKQAQISDLNSSINNCNTQINNMNNEISRIEADEAQKAHELAPDADGAPCFAR
;
A
#
# COMPACT_ATOMS: atom_id res chain seq x y z
N MET A 1 12.82 -33.68 -14.43
CA MET A 1 12.72 -33.25 -13.03
C MET A 1 12.12 -34.40 -12.22
N THR A 2 12.43 -34.56 -10.91
CA THR A 2 11.84 -35.63 -10.09
C THR A 2 10.63 -35.08 -9.29
N LYS A 3 9.69 -35.95 -8.90
CA LYS A 3 8.57 -35.57 -8.02
C LYS A 3 9.04 -34.88 -6.73
N GLY A 4 10.15 -35.36 -6.14
CA GLY A 4 10.73 -34.74 -4.95
C GLY A 4 11.18 -33.30 -5.19
N GLN A 5 11.83 -33.04 -6.31
CA GLN A 5 12.25 -31.68 -6.70
C GLN A 5 11.06 -30.75 -6.94
N CYS A 6 9.99 -31.26 -7.59
CA CYS A 6 8.76 -30.50 -7.78
C CYS A 6 8.11 -30.13 -6.44
N ARG A 7 7.98 -31.08 -5.50
CA ARG A 7 7.41 -30.85 -4.17
C ARG A 7 8.21 -29.84 -3.37
N THR A 8 9.56 -29.91 -3.42
CA THR A 8 10.42 -28.92 -2.78
C THR A 8 10.21 -27.52 -3.36
N ALA A 9 10.14 -27.39 -4.69
CA ALA A 9 9.88 -26.11 -5.35
C ALA A 9 8.49 -25.55 -4.99
N ILE A 10 7.45 -26.38 -4.90
CA ILE A 10 6.11 -25.99 -4.46
C ILE A 10 6.16 -25.44 -3.03
N SER A 11 6.81 -26.19 -2.11
CA SER A 11 6.92 -25.76 -0.71
C SER A 11 7.64 -24.41 -0.58
N GLN A 12 8.72 -24.20 -1.34
CA GLN A 12 9.45 -22.93 -1.35
C GLN A 12 8.58 -21.78 -1.86
N ASN A 13 7.86 -21.98 -2.97
CA ASN A 13 6.96 -20.96 -3.51
C ASN A 13 5.81 -20.64 -2.54
N GLN A 14 5.25 -21.62 -1.86
CA GLN A 14 4.24 -21.41 -0.82
C GLN A 14 4.78 -20.62 0.37
N GLN A 15 6.04 -20.84 0.75
CA GLN A 15 6.68 -20.05 1.80
C GLN A 15 6.90 -18.60 1.35
N ASN A 16 7.35 -18.39 0.12
CA ASN A 16 7.53 -17.05 -0.46
C ASN A 16 6.18 -16.30 -0.48
N ILE A 17 5.10 -16.94 -0.91
CA ILE A 17 3.75 -16.35 -0.92
C ILE A 17 3.34 -15.90 0.48
N ARG A 18 3.60 -16.71 1.52
CA ARG A 18 3.30 -16.32 2.91
C ARG A 18 4.08 -15.09 3.34
N GLN A 19 5.38 -15.02 2.99
CA GLN A 19 6.21 -13.86 3.29
C GLN A 19 5.72 -12.60 2.56
N TYR A 20 5.39 -12.70 1.28
CA TYR A 20 4.86 -11.58 0.50
C TYR A 20 3.52 -11.08 1.04
N ASN A 21 2.62 -11.98 1.42
CA ASN A 21 1.35 -11.60 2.04
C ASN A 21 1.55 -10.88 3.39
N SER A 22 2.52 -11.31 4.20
CA SER A 22 2.87 -10.62 5.44
C SER A 22 3.41 -9.20 5.18
N GLN A 23 4.28 -9.04 4.17
CA GLN A 23 4.80 -7.73 3.78
C GLN A 23 3.68 -6.81 3.24
N ILE A 24 2.76 -7.36 2.44
CA ILE A 24 1.60 -6.61 1.95
C ILE A 24 0.72 -6.13 3.11
N ALA A 25 0.48 -6.98 4.11
CA ALA A 25 -0.29 -6.59 5.29
C ALA A 25 0.38 -5.44 6.06
N GLN A 26 1.70 -5.50 6.24
CA GLN A 26 2.48 -4.43 6.87
C GLN A 26 2.37 -3.12 6.07
N LEU A 27 2.60 -3.17 4.74
CA LEU A 27 2.51 -1.99 3.88
C LEU A 27 1.12 -1.36 3.90
N LYS A 28 0.05 -2.16 3.96
CA LYS A 28 -1.32 -1.66 4.10
C LYS A 28 -1.53 -0.92 5.42
N ASN A 29 -1.07 -1.48 6.53
CA ASN A 29 -1.13 -0.82 7.83
C ASN A 29 -0.37 0.51 7.83
N ASP A 30 0.82 0.55 7.23
CA ASP A 30 1.60 1.77 7.09
C ASP A 30 0.85 2.84 6.26
N ILE A 31 0.19 2.43 5.17
CA ILE A 31 -0.62 3.32 4.33
C ILE A 31 -1.80 3.87 5.12
N ASP A 32 -2.47 3.06 5.92
CA ASP A 32 -3.60 3.50 6.75
C ASP A 32 -3.14 4.52 7.81
N GLU A 33 -1.98 4.30 8.41
CA GLU A 33 -1.41 5.26 9.36
C GLU A 33 -1.01 6.58 8.67
N LEU A 34 -0.37 6.52 7.51
CA LEU A 34 -0.05 7.70 6.70
C LEU A 34 -1.30 8.49 6.30
N ASN A 35 -2.37 7.81 5.91
CA ASN A 35 -3.65 8.46 5.60
C ASN A 35 -4.26 9.14 6.82
N ARG A 36 -4.17 8.51 8.01
CA ARG A 36 -4.64 9.11 9.27
C ARG A 36 -3.85 10.38 9.61
N VAL A 37 -2.53 10.36 9.45
CA VAL A 37 -1.67 11.53 9.68
C VAL A 37 -1.99 12.64 8.67
N LYS A 38 -2.14 12.27 7.38
CA LYS A 38 -2.54 13.21 6.33
C LYS A 38 -3.86 13.90 6.66
N GLY A 39 -4.87 13.14 7.12
CA GLY A 39 -6.16 13.70 7.55
C GLY A 39 -6.00 14.74 8.65
N LYS A 40 -5.18 14.47 9.67
CA LYS A 40 -4.91 15.44 10.75
C LYS A 40 -4.21 16.72 10.24
N ILE A 41 -3.31 16.60 9.28
CA ILE A 41 -2.64 17.77 8.69
C ILE A 41 -3.65 18.62 7.91
N VAL A 42 -4.58 18.02 7.18
CA VAL A 42 -5.66 18.73 6.49
C VAL A 42 -6.58 19.44 7.49
N GLU A 43 -6.93 18.81 8.61
CA GLU A 43 -7.70 19.44 9.70
C GLU A 43 -6.96 20.65 10.28
N LEU A 44 -5.64 20.54 10.47
CA LEU A 44 -4.82 21.67 10.92
C LEU A 44 -4.79 22.82 9.90
N GLN A 45 -4.72 22.53 8.60
CA GLN A 45 -4.81 23.56 7.56
C GLN A 45 -6.15 24.29 7.60
N ASN A 46 -7.26 23.55 7.75
CA ASN A 46 -8.60 24.14 7.85
C ASN A 46 -8.70 25.00 9.11
N THR A 47 -8.25 24.52 10.25
CA THR A 47 -8.24 25.28 11.51
C THR A 47 -7.42 26.56 11.38
N LEU A 48 -6.25 26.47 10.72
CA LEU A 48 -5.40 27.64 10.49
C LEU A 48 -6.10 28.69 9.58
N ALA A 49 -6.82 28.24 8.57
CA ALA A 49 -7.59 29.11 7.67
C ALA A 49 -8.78 29.76 8.42
N ASP A 50 -9.49 29.00 9.21
CA ASP A 50 -10.62 29.49 10.03
C ASP A 50 -10.16 30.53 11.08
N CYS A 51 -9.05 30.27 11.77
CA CYS A 51 -8.44 31.22 12.70
C CYS A 51 -8.04 32.51 12.00
N LYS A 52 -7.46 32.40 10.79
CA LYS A 52 -7.13 33.58 9.95
C LYS A 52 -8.38 34.38 9.60
N GLY A 53 -9.45 33.70 9.14
CA GLY A 53 -10.73 34.33 8.79
C GLY A 53 -11.38 35.03 9.98
N ALA A 54 -11.48 34.37 11.12
CA ALA A 54 -12.03 34.95 12.35
C ALA A 54 -11.21 36.13 12.86
N SER A 55 -9.88 36.04 12.82
CA SER A 55 -9.01 37.14 13.25
C SER A 55 -9.12 38.35 12.31
N LYS A 56 -9.24 38.12 10.99
CA LYS A 56 -9.49 39.17 10.03
C LYS A 56 -10.84 39.87 10.26
N ALA A 57 -11.92 39.10 10.47
CA ALA A 57 -13.24 39.66 10.76
C ALA A 57 -13.25 40.51 12.02
N LYS A 58 -12.56 40.10 13.10
CA LYS A 58 -12.38 40.89 14.31
C LYS A 58 -11.60 42.18 14.05
N LEU A 59 -10.51 42.10 13.25
CA LEU A 59 -9.73 43.26 12.88
C LEU A 59 -10.57 44.26 12.08
N ASP A 60 -11.32 43.78 11.08
CA ASP A 60 -12.21 44.63 10.28
C ASP A 60 -13.31 45.30 11.13
N SER A 61 -13.84 44.62 12.17
CA SER A 61 -14.82 45.19 13.07
C SER A 61 -14.27 46.32 13.98
N THR A 62 -12.95 46.35 14.23
CA THR A 62 -12.31 47.36 15.02
C THR A 62 -12.10 48.69 14.23
N THR A 63 -12.14 48.64 12.89
CA THR A 63 -12.00 49.85 12.05
C THR A 63 -13.18 50.81 12.16
N GLY A 64 -14.35 50.34 12.66
CA GLY A 64 -15.54 51.20 12.90
C GLY A 64 -15.57 51.93 14.22
N LEU A 65 -14.53 51.83 15.06
CA LEU A 65 -14.47 52.53 16.34
C LEU A 65 -14.04 54.00 16.19
N ASN A 66 -15.04 54.90 16.09
CA ASN A 66 -14.84 56.31 15.86
C ASN A 66 -14.12 57.07 16.98
N ASN A 67 -13.92 56.47 18.16
CA ASN A 67 -13.37 57.13 19.35
C ASN A 67 -11.89 56.80 19.63
N VAL A 68 -11.22 56.02 18.75
CA VAL A 68 -9.81 55.68 18.92
C VAL A 68 -8.97 56.42 17.86
N SER A 69 -7.81 56.96 18.31
CA SER A 69 -6.91 57.65 17.39
C SER A 69 -6.59 56.79 16.15
N HIS A 70 -6.86 57.38 14.97
CA HIS A 70 -6.62 56.71 13.68
C HIS A 70 -5.19 56.14 13.55
N LYS A 71 -4.21 56.81 14.16
CA LYS A 71 -2.81 56.37 14.15
C LYS A 71 -2.56 55.10 14.96
N ILE A 72 -3.30 54.90 16.05
CA ILE A 72 -3.23 53.67 16.91
C ILE A 72 -3.92 52.55 16.17
N LEU A 73 -5.10 52.78 15.62
CA LEU A 73 -5.85 51.80 14.86
C LEU A 73 -5.08 51.31 13.62
N SER A 74 -4.47 52.23 12.86
CA SER A 74 -3.63 51.90 11.73
C SER A 74 -2.44 51.02 12.12
N GLY A 75 -1.72 51.36 13.18
CA GLY A 75 -0.60 50.52 13.64
C GLY A 75 -0.99 49.10 14.10
N ILE A 76 -2.14 49.00 14.75
CA ILE A 76 -2.69 47.66 15.10
C ILE A 76 -3.11 46.89 13.84
N TYR A 77 -3.78 47.54 12.90
CA TYR A 77 -4.26 46.96 11.68
C TYR A 77 -3.10 46.44 10.80
N ASP A 78 -2.05 47.26 10.61
CA ASP A 78 -0.86 46.92 9.87
C ASP A 78 -0.09 45.77 10.54
N GLY A 79 0.07 45.81 11.88
CA GLY A 79 0.77 44.78 12.63
C GLY A 79 0.05 43.42 12.59
N MET A 80 -1.26 43.41 12.79
CA MET A 80 -2.06 42.18 12.72
C MET A 80 -2.26 41.69 11.27
N GLY A 81 -2.42 42.58 10.32
CA GLY A 81 -2.46 42.26 8.90
C GLY A 81 -1.20 41.54 8.45
N ASN A 82 -0.04 42.00 8.89
CA ASN A 82 1.24 41.37 8.61
C ASN A 82 1.39 39.99 9.26
N LEU A 83 0.84 39.79 10.45
CA LEU A 83 0.82 38.46 11.09
C LEU A 83 -0.09 37.48 10.36
N LEU A 84 -1.27 37.93 9.94
CA LEU A 84 -2.29 37.07 9.30
C LEU A 84 -2.02 36.77 7.83
N THR A 85 -1.34 37.67 7.09
CA THR A 85 -1.06 37.52 5.65
C THR A 85 0.42 37.44 5.33
N GLY A 86 1.29 37.71 6.30
CA GLY A 86 2.73 37.80 6.13
C GLY A 86 3.45 36.45 6.16
N HIS A 87 4.76 36.55 6.19
CA HIS A 87 5.70 35.44 6.11
C HIS A 87 5.43 34.29 7.11
N PRO A 88 5.04 34.52 8.39
CA PRO A 88 4.81 33.44 9.34
C PRO A 88 3.66 32.52 8.91
N TYR A 89 2.50 33.08 8.54
CA TYR A 89 1.34 32.30 8.09
C TYR A 89 1.68 31.48 6.83
N THR A 90 2.27 32.14 5.83
CA THR A 90 2.65 31.51 4.55
C THR A 90 3.64 30.37 4.79
N LYS A 91 4.61 30.55 5.69
CA LYS A 91 5.60 29.53 6.01
C LYS A 91 4.94 28.27 6.64
N VAL A 92 4.00 28.46 7.59
CA VAL A 92 3.26 27.34 8.21
C VAL A 92 2.38 26.65 7.18
N HIS A 93 1.61 27.41 6.40
CA HIS A 93 0.73 26.85 5.35
C HIS A 93 1.52 26.01 4.34
N ASN A 94 2.60 26.55 3.78
CA ASN A 94 3.45 25.84 2.83
C ASN A 94 4.13 24.62 3.45
N GLY A 95 4.48 24.69 4.74
CA GLY A 95 5.02 23.56 5.48
C GLY A 95 4.01 22.40 5.57
N LEU A 96 2.75 22.71 5.86
CA LEU A 96 1.67 21.71 5.90
C LEU A 96 1.39 21.12 4.51
N GLU A 97 1.39 21.92 3.44
CA GLU A 97 1.25 21.42 2.05
C GLU A 97 2.41 20.52 1.65
N SER A 98 3.63 20.91 1.99
CA SER A 98 4.83 20.09 1.74
C SER A 98 4.75 18.74 2.47
N ALA A 99 4.26 18.73 3.71
CA ALA A 99 4.06 17.51 4.48
C ALA A 99 3.00 16.59 3.83
N ILE A 100 1.87 17.14 3.37
CA ILE A 100 0.84 16.38 2.65
C ILE A 100 1.42 15.77 1.37
N THR A 101 2.19 16.55 0.61
CA THR A 101 2.84 16.08 -0.62
C THR A 101 3.81 14.93 -0.33
N THR A 102 4.63 15.06 0.70
CA THR A 102 5.58 14.03 1.12
C THR A 102 4.87 12.73 1.50
N ILE A 103 3.81 12.83 2.33
CA ILE A 103 3.01 11.67 2.73
C ILE A 103 2.34 11.01 1.51
N THR A 104 1.79 11.82 0.60
CA THR A 104 1.14 11.31 -0.61
C THR A 104 2.12 10.53 -1.50
N ASN A 105 3.34 11.03 -1.66
CA ASN A 105 4.39 10.35 -2.40
C ASN A 105 4.82 9.04 -1.72
N GLU A 106 4.90 9.02 -0.39
CA GLU A 106 5.25 7.82 0.35
C GLU A 106 4.14 6.75 0.27
N ILE A 107 2.87 7.14 0.31
CA ILE A 107 1.74 6.24 0.06
C ILE A 107 1.83 5.63 -1.35
N ALA A 108 2.12 6.44 -2.38
CA ALA A 108 2.26 5.96 -3.75
C ALA A 108 3.39 4.94 -3.89
N LYS A 109 4.54 5.15 -3.23
CA LYS A 109 5.64 4.19 -3.20
C LYS A 109 5.23 2.86 -2.56
N LYS A 110 4.54 2.90 -1.42
CA LYS A 110 4.06 1.69 -0.75
C LYS A 110 3.03 0.94 -1.58
N GLN A 111 2.16 1.64 -2.30
CA GLN A 111 1.22 1.04 -3.25
C GLN A 111 1.93 0.35 -4.42
N ALA A 112 2.98 0.95 -4.97
CA ALA A 112 3.82 0.33 -5.99
C ALA A 112 4.48 -0.95 -5.47
N GLN A 113 5.04 -0.94 -4.26
CA GLN A 113 5.62 -2.13 -3.62
C GLN A 113 4.58 -3.25 -3.45
N ILE A 114 3.35 -2.93 -3.06
CA ILE A 114 2.26 -3.92 -2.99
C ILE A 114 1.96 -4.51 -4.37
N SER A 115 1.98 -3.72 -5.42
CA SER A 115 1.78 -4.20 -6.80
C SER A 115 2.89 -5.17 -7.22
N ASP A 116 4.14 -4.87 -6.90
CA ASP A 116 5.29 -5.73 -7.21
C ASP A 116 5.24 -7.06 -6.44
N LEU A 117 4.84 -7.02 -5.16
CA LEU A 117 4.65 -8.21 -4.35
C LEU A 117 3.51 -9.09 -4.88
N ASN A 118 2.40 -8.50 -5.31
CA ASN A 118 1.30 -9.24 -5.95
C ASN A 118 1.75 -9.90 -7.26
N SER A 119 2.57 -9.23 -8.06
CA SER A 119 3.16 -9.80 -9.27
C SER A 119 4.07 -10.98 -8.94
N SER A 120 4.84 -10.88 -7.87
CA SER A 120 5.69 -11.97 -7.36
C SER A 120 4.86 -13.17 -6.88
N ILE A 121 3.74 -12.93 -6.19
CA ILE A 121 2.79 -13.97 -5.78
C ILE A 121 2.20 -14.69 -7.00
N ASN A 122 1.80 -13.94 -8.03
CA ASN A 122 1.27 -14.53 -9.27
C ASN A 122 2.32 -15.41 -9.97
N ASN A 123 3.58 -14.98 -9.99
CA ASN A 123 4.67 -15.79 -10.53
C ASN A 123 4.87 -17.09 -9.71
N CYS A 124 4.89 -17.01 -8.38
CA CYS A 124 4.96 -18.20 -7.52
C CYS A 124 3.79 -19.16 -7.78
N ASN A 125 2.56 -18.66 -7.92
CA ASN A 125 1.39 -19.48 -8.22
C ASN A 125 1.50 -20.16 -9.60
N THR A 126 2.00 -19.45 -10.60
CA THR A 126 2.27 -20.03 -11.94
C THR A 126 3.30 -21.15 -11.85
N GLN A 127 4.38 -20.96 -11.10
CA GLN A 127 5.38 -22.00 -10.88
C GLN A 127 4.81 -23.21 -10.15
N ILE A 128 3.99 -23.00 -9.11
CA ILE A 128 3.30 -24.09 -8.40
C ILE A 128 2.43 -24.90 -9.36
N ASN A 129 1.65 -24.23 -10.21
CA ASN A 129 0.80 -24.92 -11.20
C ASN A 129 1.64 -25.73 -12.20
N ASN A 130 2.74 -25.18 -12.69
CA ASN A 130 3.66 -25.89 -13.58
C ASN A 130 4.28 -27.14 -12.91
N MET A 131 4.67 -27.01 -11.63
CA MET A 131 5.20 -28.16 -10.87
C MET A 131 4.14 -29.22 -10.61
N ASN A 132 2.90 -28.84 -10.33
CA ASN A 132 1.80 -29.80 -10.17
C ASN A 132 1.51 -30.54 -11.48
N ASN A 133 1.49 -29.84 -12.60
CA ASN A 133 1.33 -30.47 -13.92
C ASN A 133 2.46 -31.45 -14.23
N GLU A 134 3.70 -31.09 -13.89
CA GLU A 134 4.85 -32.00 -14.06
C GLU A 134 4.76 -33.24 -13.16
N ILE A 135 4.31 -33.08 -11.91
CA ILE A 135 4.04 -34.22 -11.02
C ILE A 135 3.00 -35.16 -11.64
N SER A 136 1.87 -34.61 -12.14
CA SER A 136 0.82 -35.41 -12.77
C SER A 136 1.33 -36.16 -14.01
N ARG A 137 2.20 -35.53 -14.81
CA ARG A 137 2.82 -36.17 -15.97
C ARG A 137 3.73 -37.35 -15.55
N ILE A 138 4.58 -37.13 -14.53
CA ILE A 138 5.45 -38.19 -14.03
C ILE A 138 4.63 -39.36 -13.46
N GLU A 139 3.52 -39.07 -12.75
CA GLU A 139 2.63 -40.09 -12.21
C GLU A 139 1.93 -40.92 -13.29
N ALA A 140 1.52 -40.26 -14.39
CA ALA A 140 0.95 -40.96 -15.54
C ALA A 140 2.00 -41.87 -16.23
N ASP A 141 3.23 -41.37 -16.42
CA ASP A 141 4.33 -42.16 -17.02
C ASP A 141 4.70 -43.37 -16.14
N GLU A 142 4.71 -43.22 -14.83
CA GLU A 142 4.97 -44.34 -13.87
C GLU A 142 3.85 -45.37 -13.90
N ALA A 143 2.58 -44.95 -13.95
CA ALA A 143 1.43 -45.82 -14.04
C ALA A 143 1.44 -46.65 -15.35
N GLN A 144 1.77 -45.99 -16.47
CA GLN A 144 1.89 -46.68 -17.77
C GLN A 144 2.99 -47.78 -17.74
N LYS A 145 4.18 -47.42 -17.22
CA LYS A 145 5.28 -48.39 -17.08
C LYS A 145 4.94 -49.56 -16.15
N ALA A 146 4.21 -49.28 -15.08
CA ALA A 146 3.74 -50.31 -14.16
C ALA A 146 2.76 -51.27 -14.86
N HIS A 147 1.89 -50.75 -15.73
CA HIS A 147 0.97 -51.57 -16.53
C HIS A 147 1.70 -52.41 -17.58
N GLU A 148 2.73 -51.83 -18.24
CA GLU A 148 3.55 -52.54 -19.24
C GLU A 148 4.41 -53.69 -18.62
N LEU A 149 4.78 -53.55 -17.31
CA LEU A 149 5.57 -54.53 -16.57
C LEU A 149 4.71 -55.62 -15.86
N ALA A 150 3.38 -55.41 -15.79
CA ALA A 150 2.49 -56.43 -15.23
C ALA A 150 2.45 -57.64 -16.21
N PRO A 151 2.83 -58.86 -15.82
CA PRO A 151 2.71 -60.04 -16.66
C PRO A 151 1.24 -60.27 -17.00
N ASP A 152 0.95 -60.50 -18.32
CA ASP A 152 -0.38 -60.87 -18.77
C ASP A 152 -0.92 -62.02 -17.94
N ALA A 153 -1.96 -61.73 -17.13
CA ALA A 153 -2.59 -62.73 -16.26
C ALA A 153 -3.36 -63.84 -17.06
N ASP A 154 -3.32 -63.78 -18.42
CA ASP A 154 -4.03 -64.67 -19.32
C ASP A 154 -3.16 -65.82 -19.91
N GLY A 155 -1.97 -66.03 -19.33
CA GLY A 155 -1.11 -67.14 -19.72
C GLY A 155 -1.47 -68.50 -19.08
N ALA A 156 -2.75 -68.86 -19.00
CA ALA A 156 -3.16 -70.20 -18.63
C ALA A 156 -3.14 -71.11 -19.88
N PRO A 157 -2.28 -72.16 -19.95
CA PRO A 157 -2.34 -73.09 -21.06
C PRO A 157 -3.61 -73.89 -20.97
N CYS A 158 -4.49 -73.80 -21.97
CA CYS A 158 -5.58 -74.70 -22.16
C CYS A 158 -4.99 -76.09 -22.52
N PHE A 159 -4.80 -76.94 -21.54
CA PHE A 159 -4.68 -78.35 -21.79
C PHE A 159 -6.05 -78.92 -22.08
N ALA A 160 -6.38 -79.08 -23.40
CA ALA A 160 -7.48 -79.91 -23.86
C ALA A 160 -7.18 -81.38 -23.56
N ARG A 161 -8.12 -82.06 -23.02
CA ARG A 161 -8.29 -83.54 -23.10
C ARG A 161 -9.26 -83.86 -24.18
#